data_56ae37a11a96c63b663af4e5217baaf6
#
_entry.id   56ae37a11a96c63b663af4e5217baaf6
#
_cell.length_a   1.000
_cell.length_b   1.000
_cell.length_c   1.000
_cell.angle_alpha   90.00
_cell.angle_beta   90.00
_cell.angle_gamma   90.00
#
_symmetry.space_group_name_H-M   'P 1'
#
loop_
_entity.id
_entity.type
_entity.pdbx_description
1 polymer ?
#
loop_
_entity_poly.entity_id
_entity_poly.type
_entity_poly.pdbx_seq_one_letter_code
_entity_poly.pdbx_strand_id
1 'polypeptide(L)'
;MGSVQEEWLIYFHSRGTQRYAKWIWWWKPPHGFNHCGALKFIPSLDVWEHLEFTHAGIRTSYLNKQESENFLGYLYDYEVLVCPVKDDWHLFRIKELSCVSFVMRLIGFYRWYIITPWQLYCALRKAGYKRFWNKSG
;
A
#
# COMPACT_ATOMS: atom_id res chain seq x y z
N MET A 1 3.04 30.28 4.75
CA MET A 1 3.81 29.06 4.75
C MET A 1 2.91 27.86 4.55
N GLY A 2 3.05 27.20 3.43
CA GLY A 2 2.24 26.02 3.18
C GLY A 2 2.67 24.87 4.08
N SER A 3 1.72 24.27 4.78
CA SER A 3 2.00 23.03 5.47
C SER A 3 2.34 21.97 4.43
N VAL A 4 3.40 21.21 4.67
CA VAL A 4 3.70 20.04 3.84
C VAL A 4 2.57 19.04 4.07
N GLN A 5 1.81 18.76 3.04
CA GLN A 5 0.74 17.79 3.14
C GLN A 5 1.36 16.41 3.33
N GLU A 6 0.96 15.74 4.39
CA GLU A 6 1.42 14.38 4.63
C GLU A 6 0.79 13.43 3.62
N GLU A 7 1.57 12.49 3.15
CA GLU A 7 1.13 11.57 2.13
C GLU A 7 1.54 10.15 2.49
N TRP A 8 0.64 9.22 2.18
CA TRP A 8 0.95 7.81 2.17
C TRP A 8 1.46 7.43 0.80
N LEU A 9 2.52 6.63 0.76
CA LEU A 9 2.91 5.92 -0.44
C LEU A 9 2.34 4.52 -0.33
N ILE A 10 1.35 4.22 -1.17
CA ILE A 10 0.71 2.91 -1.16
C ILE A 10 1.37 2.06 -2.23
N TYR A 11 2.02 0.99 -1.81
CA TYR A 11 2.75 0.15 -2.74
C TYR A 11 1.98 -1.13 -3.05
N PHE A 12 2.21 -1.61 -4.26
CA PHE A 12 1.62 -2.85 -4.76
C PHE A 12 2.73 -3.68 -5.37
N HIS A 13 2.89 -4.91 -4.92
CA HIS A 13 3.91 -5.78 -5.48
C HIS A 13 3.39 -7.21 -5.58
N SER A 14 4.14 -8.02 -6.32
CA SER A 14 3.76 -9.40 -6.57
C SER A 14 4.71 -10.40 -5.93
N ARG A 15 5.58 -9.91 -5.04
CA ARG A 15 6.44 -10.80 -4.28
C ARG A 15 5.60 -11.62 -3.33
N GLY A 16 5.82 -12.87 -3.28
CA GLY A 16 5.17 -13.59 -2.26
C GLY A 16 4.95 -15.02 -2.59
N THR A 17 4.42 -15.64 -1.58
CA THR A 17 4.22 -17.06 -1.58
C THR A 17 3.19 -17.46 -2.62
N GLN A 18 3.51 -18.48 -3.34
CA GLN A 18 2.63 -19.08 -4.30
C GLN A 18 1.48 -19.84 -3.65
N ARG A 19 1.36 -19.74 -2.32
CA ARG A 19 0.35 -20.52 -1.59
C ARG A 19 -1.07 -20.25 -2.04
N TYR A 20 -1.37 -18.99 -2.37
CA TYR A 20 -2.70 -18.64 -2.86
C TYR A 20 -2.91 -19.11 -4.29
N ALA A 21 -1.86 -19.15 -5.08
CA ALA A 21 -1.97 -19.54 -6.48
C ALA A 21 -2.37 -21.01 -6.66
N LYS A 22 -2.02 -21.88 -5.72
CA LYS A 22 -2.38 -23.29 -5.78
C LYS A 22 -3.86 -23.52 -5.53
N TRP A 23 -4.49 -22.66 -4.71
CA TRP A 23 -5.90 -22.81 -4.35
C TRP A 23 -6.83 -22.22 -5.40
N ILE A 24 -6.40 -21.14 -6.02
CA ILE A 24 -7.23 -20.40 -6.98
C ILE A 24 -6.50 -20.24 -8.29
N TRP A 25 -5.88 -21.32 -8.74
CA TRP A 25 -5.16 -21.32 -10.02
C TRP A 25 -6.05 -20.88 -11.19
N TRP A 26 -7.36 -21.10 -11.07
CA TRP A 26 -8.34 -20.69 -12.07
C TRP A 26 -8.69 -19.20 -11.96
N TRP A 27 -8.31 -18.58 -10.85
CA TRP A 27 -8.61 -17.15 -10.60
C TRP A 27 -7.32 -16.38 -10.42
N LYS A 28 -6.48 -16.45 -11.42
CA LYS A 28 -5.21 -15.74 -11.39
C LYS A 28 -5.47 -14.27 -11.75
N PRO A 29 -5.16 -13.32 -10.85
CA PRO A 29 -5.30 -11.90 -11.21
C PRO A 29 -4.43 -11.62 -12.43
N PRO A 30 -4.95 -10.89 -13.43
CA PRO A 30 -4.22 -10.69 -14.68
C PRO A 30 -2.84 -10.07 -14.51
N HIS A 31 -2.57 -9.37 -13.44
CA HIS A 31 -1.33 -8.62 -13.29
C HIS A 31 -0.57 -8.92 -12.01
N GLY A 32 -0.99 -9.94 -11.28
CA GLY A 32 -0.15 -10.54 -10.26
C GLY A 32 0.20 -9.73 -9.03
N PHE A 33 -0.47 -8.60 -8.76
CA PHE A 33 -0.28 -7.96 -7.46
C PHE A 33 -0.95 -8.81 -6.39
N ASN A 34 -0.15 -9.31 -5.47
CA ASN A 34 -0.67 -10.16 -4.40
C ASN A 34 -0.54 -9.52 -3.02
N HIS A 35 0.03 -8.33 -2.94
CA HIS A 35 0.20 -7.65 -1.65
C HIS A 35 0.24 -6.14 -1.85
N CYS A 36 -0.24 -5.42 -0.84
CA CYS A 36 -0.13 -3.96 -0.77
C CYS A 36 0.15 -3.54 0.66
N GLY A 37 0.71 -2.36 0.81
CA GLY A 37 1.02 -1.79 2.11
C GLY A 37 1.26 -0.30 1.99
N ALA A 38 1.74 0.32 3.06
CA ALA A 38 1.83 1.77 3.12
C ALA A 38 3.15 2.24 3.75
N LEU A 39 3.68 3.32 3.20
CA LEU A 39 4.86 4.02 3.72
C LEU A 39 4.52 5.48 3.92
N LYS A 40 5.01 6.06 5.02
CA LYS A 40 4.85 7.50 5.28
C LYS A 40 6.15 8.04 5.85
N PHE A 41 6.65 9.15 5.28
CA PHE A 41 7.83 9.80 5.80
C PHE A 41 7.47 10.63 7.03
N ILE A 42 8.30 10.52 8.08
CA ILE A 42 8.15 11.30 9.31
C ILE A 42 9.33 12.26 9.41
N PRO A 43 9.14 13.53 8.99
CA PRO A 43 10.27 14.48 8.92
C PRO A 43 10.95 14.73 10.26
N SER A 44 10.18 14.76 11.34
CA SER A 44 10.73 15.04 12.68
C SER A 44 11.70 13.99 13.16
N LEU A 45 11.59 12.75 12.65
CA LEU A 45 12.46 11.65 13.06
C LEU A 45 13.38 11.19 11.93
N ASP A 46 13.21 11.73 10.74
CA ASP A 46 13.97 11.38 9.55
C ASP A 46 13.93 9.86 9.29
N VAL A 47 12.75 9.27 9.45
CA VAL A 47 12.52 7.86 9.20
C VAL A 47 11.23 7.69 8.41
N TRP A 48 11.08 6.52 7.81
CA TRP A 48 9.85 6.15 7.14
C TRP A 48 9.09 5.15 8.00
N GLU A 49 7.81 5.40 8.20
CA GLU A 49 6.93 4.46 8.86
C GLU A 49 6.38 3.49 7.81
N HIS A 50 6.52 2.20 8.08
CA HIS A 50 6.03 1.15 7.19
C HIS A 50 4.92 0.38 7.89
N LEU A 51 3.75 0.40 7.29
CA LEU A 51 2.58 -0.32 7.80
C LEU A 51 2.18 -1.39 6.81
N GLU A 52 2.03 -2.61 7.30
CA GLU A 52 1.51 -3.69 6.46
C GLU A 52 0.65 -4.64 7.28
N PHE A 53 -0.26 -5.29 6.61
CA PHE A 53 -1.12 -6.30 7.20
C PHE A 53 -0.51 -7.67 6.94
N THR A 54 -0.29 -8.44 8.02
CA THR A 54 0.31 -9.77 7.94
C THR A 54 -0.61 -10.78 8.59
N HIS A 55 -0.22 -12.05 8.57
CA HIS A 55 -0.96 -13.11 9.26
C HIS A 55 -1.11 -12.82 10.75
N ALA A 56 -0.13 -12.14 11.33
CA ALA A 56 -0.15 -11.82 12.75
C ALA A 56 -0.87 -10.50 13.05
N GLY A 57 -1.43 -9.83 12.01
CA GLY A 57 -2.10 -8.56 12.14
C GLY A 57 -1.30 -7.42 11.53
N ILE A 58 -1.56 -6.21 12.01
CA ILE A 58 -0.89 -5.02 11.48
C ILE A 58 0.52 -4.95 12.04
N ARG A 59 1.48 -4.86 11.14
CA ARG A 59 2.90 -4.73 11.49
C ARG A 59 3.37 -3.33 11.18
N THR A 60 3.95 -2.66 12.19
CA THR A 60 4.55 -1.34 12.02
C THR A 60 6.06 -1.46 12.19
N SER A 61 6.79 -0.88 11.26
CA SER A 61 8.25 -0.80 11.37
C SER A 61 8.71 0.56 10.91
N TYR A 62 9.92 0.94 11.31
CA TYR A 62 10.49 2.23 10.95
C TYR A 62 11.78 1.99 10.18
N LEU A 63 11.87 2.57 9.01
CA LEU A 63 13.00 2.39 8.11
C LEU A 63 13.86 3.64 8.15
N ASN A 64 15.16 3.45 8.37
CA ASN A 64 16.10 4.56 8.26
C ASN A 64 16.33 4.89 6.79
N LYS A 65 17.17 5.89 6.53
CA LYS A 65 17.40 6.35 5.16
C LYS A 65 17.85 5.22 4.23
N GLN A 66 18.83 4.43 4.68
CA GLN A 66 19.37 3.35 3.84
C GLN A 66 18.32 2.27 3.59
N GLU A 67 17.61 1.87 4.62
CA GLU A 67 16.56 0.85 4.51
C GLU A 67 15.44 1.31 3.59
N SER A 68 15.03 2.57 3.71
CA SER A 68 13.96 3.11 2.87
C SER A 68 14.38 3.21 1.41
N GLU A 69 15.62 3.60 1.15
CA GLU A 69 16.14 3.64 -0.22
C GLU A 69 16.18 2.25 -0.84
N ASN A 70 16.59 1.25 -0.06
CA ASN A 70 16.60 -0.12 -0.54
C ASN A 70 15.20 -0.62 -0.86
N PHE A 71 14.25 -0.33 0.02
CA PHE A 71 12.88 -0.77 -0.17
C PHE A 71 12.23 -0.05 -1.36
N LEU A 72 12.41 1.26 -1.46
CA LEU A 72 11.87 2.00 -2.60
C LEU A 72 12.51 1.56 -3.92
N GLY A 73 13.78 1.24 -3.89
CA GLY A 73 14.46 0.68 -5.06
C GLY A 73 13.84 -0.64 -5.50
N TYR A 74 13.53 -1.49 -4.54
CA TYR A 74 12.81 -2.74 -4.84
C TYR A 74 11.42 -2.46 -5.43
N LEU A 75 10.72 -1.48 -4.85
CA LEU A 75 9.37 -1.17 -5.30
C LEU A 75 9.33 -0.49 -6.67
N TYR A 76 10.46 0.02 -7.14
CA TYR A 76 10.51 0.70 -8.43
C TYR A 76 10.02 -0.18 -9.58
N ASP A 77 10.24 -1.48 -9.48
CA ASP A 77 9.78 -2.42 -10.50
C ASP A 77 8.29 -2.72 -10.42
N TYR A 78 7.63 -2.21 -9.41
CA TYR A 78 6.21 -2.42 -9.17
C TYR A 78 5.48 -1.08 -9.23
N GLU A 79 4.39 -0.94 -8.47
CA GLU A 79 3.61 0.29 -8.50
C GLU A 79 3.50 0.90 -7.11
N VAL A 80 3.66 2.22 -7.05
CA VAL A 80 3.51 3.00 -5.83
C VAL A 80 2.63 4.21 -6.16
N LEU A 81 1.55 4.39 -5.41
CA LEU A 81 0.63 5.50 -5.58
C LEU A 81 0.72 6.46 -4.40
N VAL A 82 0.50 7.74 -4.66
CA VAL A 82 0.53 8.78 -3.63
C VAL A 82 -0.89 9.07 -3.19
N CYS A 83 -1.14 8.92 -1.90
CA CYS A 83 -2.47 9.15 -1.32
C CYS A 83 -2.36 10.09 -0.13
N PRO A 84 -3.16 11.17 -0.08
CA PRO A 84 -3.13 12.08 1.07
C PRO A 84 -3.50 11.37 2.36
N VAL A 85 -2.85 11.76 3.45
CA VAL A 85 -3.21 11.28 4.79
C VAL A 85 -4.50 11.97 5.20
N LYS A 86 -5.45 11.17 5.69
CA LYS A 86 -6.71 11.69 6.24
C LYS A 86 -6.70 11.52 7.75
N ASP A 87 -7.15 12.54 8.45
CA ASP A 87 -7.08 12.59 9.91
C ASP A 87 -8.09 11.69 10.61
N ASP A 88 -9.07 11.20 9.90
CA ASP A 88 -10.19 10.48 10.50
C ASP A 88 -10.12 8.96 10.38
N TRP A 89 -8.94 8.40 10.05
CA TRP A 89 -8.83 6.96 9.98
C TRP A 89 -8.68 6.36 11.39
N HIS A 90 -9.33 5.22 11.62
CA HIS A 90 -9.33 4.55 12.91
C HIS A 90 -9.05 3.06 12.73
N LEU A 91 -7.80 2.66 12.77
CA LEU A 91 -7.41 1.26 12.62
C LEU A 91 -7.85 0.40 13.78
N PHE A 92 -7.82 0.95 14.98
CA PHE A 92 -8.04 0.15 16.19
C PHE A 92 -9.47 -0.34 16.36
N ARG A 93 -10.42 0.18 15.61
CA ARG A 93 -11.83 -0.22 15.71
C ARG A 93 -12.25 -1.25 14.69
N ILE A 94 -11.34 -1.71 13.86
CA ILE A 94 -11.70 -2.47 12.69
C ILE A 94 -10.91 -3.76 12.66
N LYS A 95 -11.63 -4.88 12.51
CA LYS A 95 -11.00 -6.16 12.25
C LYS A 95 -10.72 -6.25 10.75
N GLU A 96 -9.47 -6.12 10.41
CA GLU A 96 -9.08 -6.21 9.01
C GLU A 96 -8.91 -7.66 8.62
N LEU A 97 -9.37 -8.00 7.43
CA LEU A 97 -9.31 -9.36 6.91
C LEU A 97 -8.23 -9.54 5.85
N SER A 98 -7.68 -8.44 5.34
CA SER A 98 -6.70 -8.51 4.27
C SER A 98 -5.88 -7.24 4.19
N CYS A 99 -4.77 -7.31 3.46
CA CYS A 99 -3.97 -6.11 3.19
C CYS A 99 -4.77 -5.06 2.41
N VAL A 100 -5.69 -5.51 1.56
CA VAL A 100 -6.50 -4.60 0.74
C VAL A 100 -7.46 -3.81 1.62
N SER A 101 -8.22 -4.48 2.49
CA SER A 101 -9.15 -3.78 3.37
C SER A 101 -8.41 -2.85 4.32
N PHE A 102 -7.24 -3.26 4.81
CA PHE A 102 -6.42 -2.42 5.67
C PHE A 102 -6.02 -1.13 4.96
N VAL A 103 -5.49 -1.23 3.75
CA VAL A 103 -5.05 -0.06 2.99
C VAL A 103 -6.24 0.84 2.65
N MET A 104 -7.36 0.27 2.23
CA MET A 104 -8.55 1.06 1.90
C MET A 104 -9.01 1.90 3.09
N ARG A 105 -8.99 1.34 4.28
CA ARG A 105 -9.39 2.09 5.47
C ARG A 105 -8.36 3.13 5.86
N LEU A 106 -7.09 2.80 5.68
CA LEU A 106 -6.00 3.72 5.99
C LEU A 106 -6.11 5.01 5.17
N ILE A 107 -6.44 4.88 3.89
CA ILE A 107 -6.51 6.04 3.00
C ILE A 107 -7.91 6.62 2.86
N GLY A 108 -8.89 6.06 3.59
CA GLY A 108 -10.25 6.57 3.53
C GLY A 108 -10.97 6.30 2.22
N PHE A 109 -10.63 5.21 1.56
CA PHE A 109 -11.20 4.85 0.26
C PHE A 109 -11.78 3.44 0.34
N TYR A 110 -12.78 3.24 1.20
CA TYR A 110 -13.32 1.90 1.41
C TYR A 110 -14.42 1.57 0.40
N ARG A 111 -14.27 0.40 -0.24
CA ARG A 111 -15.28 -0.17 -1.14
C ARG A 111 -15.36 -1.66 -0.84
N TRP A 112 -16.51 -2.12 -0.39
CA TRP A 112 -16.68 -3.51 0.06
C TRP A 112 -16.41 -4.53 -1.05
N TYR A 113 -16.60 -4.16 -2.30
CA TYR A 113 -16.44 -5.07 -3.44
C TYR A 113 -15.00 -5.18 -3.94
N ILE A 114 -14.10 -4.37 -3.42
CA ILE A 114 -12.68 -4.44 -3.79
C ILE A 114 -12.01 -5.46 -2.87
N ILE A 115 -11.52 -6.55 -3.46
CA ILE A 115 -11.00 -7.69 -2.71
C ILE A 115 -9.51 -7.91 -2.97
N THR A 116 -9.05 -7.65 -4.20
CA THR A 116 -7.67 -7.92 -4.58
C THR A 116 -6.84 -6.65 -4.67
N PRO A 117 -5.52 -6.73 -4.47
CA PRO A 117 -4.65 -5.58 -4.66
C PRO A 117 -4.75 -4.97 -6.08
N TRP A 118 -4.90 -5.80 -7.09
CA TRP A 118 -5.04 -5.28 -8.46
C TRP A 118 -6.32 -4.46 -8.62
N GLN A 119 -7.43 -4.94 -8.06
CA GLN A 119 -8.68 -4.19 -8.09
C GLN A 119 -8.53 -2.84 -7.39
N LEU A 120 -7.86 -2.83 -6.24
CA LEU A 120 -7.62 -1.59 -5.51
C LEU A 120 -6.74 -0.64 -6.33
N TYR A 121 -5.68 -1.14 -6.91
CA TYR A 121 -4.80 -0.32 -7.74
C TYR A 121 -5.58 0.33 -8.88
N CYS A 122 -6.36 -0.44 -9.60
CA CYS A 122 -7.15 0.09 -10.72
C CYS A 122 -8.17 1.12 -10.26
N ALA A 123 -8.83 0.88 -9.12
CA ALA A 123 -9.83 1.81 -8.59
C ALA A 123 -9.17 3.13 -8.17
N LEU A 124 -8.01 3.07 -7.54
CA LEU A 124 -7.29 4.27 -7.13
C LEU A 124 -6.81 5.07 -8.34
N ARG A 125 -6.29 4.39 -9.37
CA ARG A 125 -5.89 5.08 -10.59
C ARG A 125 -7.09 5.74 -11.28
N LYS A 126 -8.21 5.07 -11.32
CA LYS A 126 -9.43 5.62 -11.91
C LYS A 126 -9.93 6.82 -11.12
N ALA A 127 -9.73 6.82 -9.81
CA ALA A 127 -10.11 7.94 -8.95
C ALA A 127 -9.15 9.12 -9.04
N GLY A 128 -8.03 8.98 -9.76
CA GLY A 128 -7.12 10.08 -9.99
C GLY A 128 -5.86 10.08 -9.14
N TYR A 129 -5.64 9.07 -8.32
CA TYR A 129 -4.42 9.02 -7.52
C TYR A 129 -3.21 8.80 -8.42
N LYS A 130 -2.15 9.56 -8.17
CA LYS A 130 -0.98 9.59 -9.04
C LYS A 130 0.08 8.59 -8.61
N ARG A 131 0.86 8.14 -9.59
CA ARG A 131 2.03 7.32 -9.32
C ARG A 131 3.11 8.14 -8.64
N PHE A 132 3.83 7.51 -7.71
CA PHE A 132 4.96 8.15 -7.07
C PHE A 132 6.08 8.42 -8.07
N TRP A 133 6.38 7.44 -8.93
CA TRP A 133 7.33 7.62 -10.01
C TRP A 133 6.59 7.83 -11.32
N ASN A 134 7.03 8.84 -12.05
CA ASN A 134 6.49 9.09 -13.37
C ASN A 134 7.25 8.23 -14.39
N LYS A 135 6.82 6.98 -14.51
CA LYS A 135 7.41 6.06 -15.48
C LYS A 135 6.85 6.40 -16.85
N SER A 136 7.68 7.00 -17.68
CA SER A 136 7.30 7.29 -19.05
C SER A 136 7.46 6.03 -19.89
N GLY A 137 6.45 5.72 -20.65
CA GLY A 137 6.53 4.58 -21.57
C GLY A 137 5.40 3.66 -21.53
#